data_ba0f0d75cb592472896b7a5415fd80a2
#
_entry.id   ba0f0d75cb592472896b7a5415fd80a2
#
_cell.length_a   1.000
_cell.length_b   1.000
_cell.length_c   1.000
_cell.angle_alpha   90.00
_cell.angle_beta   90.00
_cell.angle_gamma   90.00
#
_symmetry.space_group_name_H-M   'P 1'
#
loop_
_entity.id
_entity.type
_entity.pdbx_description
1 polymer ?
#
loop_
_entity_poly.entity_id
_entity_poly.type
_entity_poly.pdbx_seq_one_letter_code
_entity_poly.pdbx_strand_id
1 'polypeptide(L)'
;MICYFYISYNLEFLMLKNFQVSKYSLIQFIKINFFLIVPFILFGQNKLIVGIEKTDLYFPYIENKNIAVVSNHTSKFYINNKKIHLVDSLINQGYNIQKVFAPEHGFRGNSDAGEKIINSIDAKTGIPIISLYGSKKKPSNADLENIELMIFDIQDVGARFYTYLSTLHYVMESCAENNIDLIILDRPNPNGHYIDGPVMEKESMSFVGMHPVPVVYGMTIGEYALMINGENWLNNGQKCKLKVIELSNYDRMGKYILPEKPSPNLPNLKSINLYPSLCFFEQTPVSVGRGTLNQFQVIGKPNWNKSNYQFKPISMPGAKSPKFENQTCNGINLKNEKYLSELSLKWLIQGYKNEKNKEKFFKSGFHKLAGNKKLEKQIKNGLSEPEIKKSWVDDLNKFKKIREKYLIYN
;
A
#
# COMPACT_ATOMS: atom_id res chain seq x y z
N MET A 1 27.44 -31.55 -11.74
CA MET A 1 28.57 -32.24 -12.41
C MET A 1 29.92 -31.55 -12.18
N ILE A 2 30.00 -30.23 -12.19
CA ILE A 2 31.26 -29.45 -12.01
C ILE A 2 31.82 -29.54 -10.57
N CYS A 3 30.98 -29.59 -9.54
CA CYS A 3 31.44 -29.75 -8.15
C CYS A 3 32.02 -31.12 -7.82
N TYR A 4 31.60 -32.19 -8.48
CA TYR A 4 32.12 -33.53 -8.26
C TYR A 4 33.54 -33.73 -8.82
N PHE A 5 33.85 -33.07 -9.92
CA PHE A 5 35.17 -33.06 -10.53
C PHE A 5 36.22 -32.33 -9.68
N TYR A 6 35.82 -31.25 -9.00
CA TYR A 6 36.75 -30.47 -8.17
C TYR A 6 37.14 -31.17 -6.86
N ILE A 7 36.26 -31.96 -6.29
CA ILE A 7 36.53 -32.74 -5.06
C ILE A 7 37.39 -33.97 -5.38
N SER A 8 37.18 -34.61 -6.52
CA SER A 8 37.98 -35.78 -6.97
C SER A 8 39.43 -35.37 -7.29
N TYR A 9 39.63 -34.23 -7.95
CA TYR A 9 40.99 -33.77 -8.32
C TYR A 9 41.85 -33.37 -7.11
N ASN A 10 41.27 -32.84 -6.07
CA ASN A 10 42.01 -32.50 -4.86
C ASN A 10 42.33 -33.68 -3.97
N LEU A 11 41.55 -34.75 -4.02
CA LEU A 11 41.86 -35.99 -3.30
C LEU A 11 43.01 -36.78 -3.93
N GLU A 12 43.10 -36.81 -5.26
CA GLU A 12 44.23 -37.48 -5.96
C GLU A 12 45.55 -36.73 -5.79
N PHE A 13 45.52 -35.37 -5.73
CA PHE A 13 46.70 -34.56 -5.53
C PHE A 13 47.27 -34.65 -4.08
N LEU A 14 46.42 -34.97 -3.11
CA LEU A 14 46.81 -35.17 -1.70
C LEU A 14 47.38 -36.59 -1.46
N MET A 15 47.06 -37.56 -2.30
CA MET A 15 47.58 -38.94 -2.18
C MET A 15 48.95 -39.17 -2.82
N LEU A 16 49.40 -38.22 -3.69
CA LEU A 16 50.67 -38.34 -4.42
C LEU A 16 51.85 -37.66 -3.72
N LYS A 17 51.68 -37.02 -2.58
CA LYS A 17 52.80 -36.54 -1.75
C LYS A 17 52.69 -37.19 -0.38
N ASN A 18 53.69 -38.03 -0.06
CA ASN A 18 53.92 -38.72 1.22
C ASN A 18 53.82 -37.80 2.45
N PHE A 19 52.60 -37.31 2.76
CA PHE A 19 52.30 -36.67 4.02
C PHE A 19 51.38 -37.56 4.85
N GLN A 20 51.89 -38.10 5.93
CA GLN A 20 51.09 -38.72 6.98
C GLN A 20 50.23 -37.63 7.63
N VAL A 21 49.04 -37.41 7.12
CA VAL A 21 48.03 -36.56 7.79
C VAL A 21 47.41 -37.39 8.90
N SER A 22 47.61 -37.02 10.16
CA SER A 22 47.03 -37.72 11.29
C SER A 22 45.52 -37.78 11.16
N LYS A 23 44.86 -38.87 11.58
CA LYS A 23 43.39 -39.00 11.60
C LYS A 23 42.69 -37.81 12.26
N TYR A 24 43.34 -37.11 13.18
CA TYR A 24 42.82 -35.91 13.85
C TYR A 24 42.76 -34.70 12.93
N SER A 25 43.71 -34.50 12.05
CA SER A 25 43.71 -33.36 11.09
C SER A 25 42.62 -33.52 10.03
N LEU A 26 42.37 -34.74 9.57
CA LEU A 26 41.32 -35.02 8.60
C LEU A 26 39.90 -34.78 9.20
N ILE A 27 39.69 -35.19 10.46
CA ILE A 27 38.44 -35.00 11.17
C ILE A 27 38.19 -33.52 11.46
N GLN A 28 39.21 -32.73 11.79
CA GLN A 28 39.08 -31.29 11.96
C GLN A 28 38.78 -30.57 10.62
N PHE A 29 39.46 -31.00 9.53
CA PHE A 29 39.21 -30.43 8.20
C PHE A 29 37.79 -30.73 7.70
N ILE A 30 37.25 -31.90 7.95
CA ILE A 30 35.87 -32.28 7.64
C ILE A 30 34.90 -31.53 8.52
N LYS A 31 35.17 -31.33 9.82
CA LYS A 31 34.31 -30.53 10.72
C LYS A 31 34.27 -29.07 10.35
N ILE A 32 35.38 -28.46 9.98
CA ILE A 32 35.46 -27.04 9.58
C ILE A 32 34.73 -26.82 8.25
N ASN A 33 34.89 -27.71 7.27
CA ASN A 33 34.17 -27.60 6.00
C ASN A 33 32.66 -27.90 6.14
N PHE A 34 32.25 -28.78 7.05
CA PHE A 34 30.85 -29.06 7.34
C PHE A 34 30.18 -27.85 8.00
N PHE A 35 30.87 -27.09 8.86
CA PHE A 35 30.38 -25.88 9.49
C PHE A 35 30.28 -24.67 8.53
N LEU A 36 31.10 -24.65 7.46
CA LEU A 36 31.05 -23.61 6.41
C LEU A 36 29.97 -23.85 5.34
N ILE A 37 29.55 -25.12 5.15
CA ILE A 37 28.56 -25.49 4.13
C ILE A 37 27.10 -25.42 4.68
N VAL A 38 26.91 -25.67 5.98
CA VAL A 38 25.57 -25.72 6.62
C VAL A 38 24.83 -24.39 6.64
N PRO A 39 25.47 -23.19 6.81
CA PRO A 39 24.73 -21.94 6.78
C PRO A 39 24.22 -21.49 5.41
N PHE A 40 24.74 -22.04 4.31
CA PHE A 40 24.35 -21.61 2.96
C PHE A 40 23.11 -22.31 2.38
N ILE A 41 22.61 -23.36 3.02
CA ILE A 41 21.47 -24.15 2.49
C ILE A 41 20.10 -23.68 3.01
N LEU A 42 20.03 -22.72 3.95
CA LEU A 42 18.80 -22.45 4.72
C LEU A 42 18.13 -21.09 4.50
N PHE A 43 18.49 -20.31 3.50
CA PHE A 43 17.77 -19.06 3.20
C PHE A 43 17.35 -18.91 1.73
N GLY A 44 16.68 -19.89 1.19
CA GLY A 44 15.73 -19.65 0.13
C GLY A 44 14.48 -19.02 0.78
N GLN A 45 14.41 -17.69 0.91
CA GLN A 45 13.14 -17.05 1.24
C GLN A 45 12.13 -17.50 0.19
N ASN A 46 11.12 -18.26 0.61
CA ASN A 46 10.04 -18.64 -0.28
C ASN A 46 9.45 -17.37 -0.88
N LYS A 47 9.41 -17.28 -2.21
CA LYS A 47 8.86 -16.12 -2.93
C LYS A 47 7.46 -15.81 -2.41
N LEU A 48 7.20 -14.54 -2.08
CA LEU A 48 5.86 -14.07 -1.81
C LEU A 48 4.96 -14.34 -3.02
N ILE A 49 3.81 -14.98 -2.80
CA ILE A 49 2.78 -15.21 -3.80
C ILE A 49 1.56 -14.37 -3.42
N VAL A 50 1.12 -13.49 -4.29
CA VAL A 50 -0.04 -12.63 -4.06
C VAL A 50 -1.35 -13.32 -4.52
N GLY A 51 -2.48 -12.87 -3.98
CA GLY A 51 -3.79 -13.51 -4.23
C GLY A 51 -4.11 -13.67 -5.72
N ILE A 52 -3.77 -12.68 -6.54
CA ILE A 52 -3.99 -12.73 -8.00
C ILE A 52 -3.23 -13.88 -8.71
N GLU A 53 -2.09 -14.34 -8.17
CA GLU A 53 -1.29 -15.42 -8.73
C GLU A 53 -1.88 -16.82 -8.43
N LYS A 54 -2.81 -16.93 -7.47
CA LYS A 54 -3.43 -18.19 -7.03
C LYS A 54 -4.72 -18.49 -7.79
N THR A 55 -4.61 -18.60 -9.09
CA THR A 55 -5.76 -18.75 -10.00
C THR A 55 -6.60 -20.00 -9.72
N ASP A 56 -5.99 -21.07 -9.29
CA ASP A 56 -6.63 -22.33 -8.86
C ASP A 56 -7.61 -22.15 -7.69
N LEU A 57 -7.41 -21.12 -6.84
CA LEU A 57 -8.24 -20.86 -5.68
C LEU A 57 -9.46 -19.99 -5.98
N TYR A 58 -9.50 -19.25 -7.10
CA TYR A 58 -10.66 -18.39 -7.40
C TYR A 58 -11.30 -18.67 -8.77
N PHE A 59 -10.62 -19.28 -9.72
CA PHE A 59 -11.19 -19.65 -11.02
C PHE A 59 -12.45 -20.53 -10.89
N PRO A 60 -12.52 -21.56 -10.02
CA PRO A 60 -13.74 -22.34 -9.84
C PRO A 60 -14.96 -21.54 -9.37
N TYR A 61 -14.74 -20.38 -8.71
CA TYR A 61 -15.83 -19.51 -8.23
C TYR A 61 -16.37 -18.56 -9.29
N ILE A 62 -15.58 -18.28 -10.33
CA ILE A 62 -15.92 -17.33 -11.39
C ILE A 62 -16.40 -18.00 -12.67
N GLU A 63 -16.28 -19.32 -12.74
CA GLU A 63 -16.70 -20.10 -13.91
C GLU A 63 -18.21 -19.95 -14.15
N ASN A 64 -18.59 -19.69 -15.41
CA ASN A 64 -19.97 -19.50 -15.87
C ASN A 64 -20.73 -18.36 -15.19
N LYS A 65 -20.04 -17.36 -14.60
CA LYS A 65 -20.65 -16.20 -13.97
C LYS A 65 -20.44 -14.91 -14.74
N ASN A 66 -21.38 -14.00 -14.61
CA ASN A 66 -21.25 -12.62 -15.03
C ASN A 66 -20.43 -11.86 -13.98
N ILE A 67 -19.22 -11.42 -14.34
CA ILE A 67 -18.23 -10.89 -13.41
C ILE A 67 -18.06 -9.37 -13.60
N ALA A 68 -17.96 -8.65 -12.50
CA ALA A 68 -17.39 -7.30 -12.50
C ALA A 68 -16.06 -7.29 -11.74
N VAL A 69 -15.13 -6.44 -12.18
CA VAL A 69 -13.80 -6.36 -11.57
C VAL A 69 -13.53 -4.94 -11.08
N VAL A 70 -13.25 -4.78 -9.79
CA VAL A 70 -12.74 -3.52 -9.23
C VAL A 70 -11.23 -3.55 -9.32
N SER A 71 -10.65 -2.74 -10.20
CA SER A 71 -9.24 -2.84 -10.50
C SER A 71 -8.66 -1.54 -11.05
N ASN A 72 -7.34 -1.42 -10.98
CA ASN A 72 -6.58 -0.36 -11.60
C ASN A 72 -5.26 -0.90 -12.22
N HIS A 73 -4.36 -0.02 -12.61
CA HIS A 73 -3.07 -0.37 -13.21
C HIS A 73 -2.16 -1.27 -12.35
N THR A 74 -2.44 -1.41 -11.03
CA THR A 74 -1.67 -2.29 -10.14
C THR A 74 -2.12 -3.75 -10.20
N SER A 75 -3.27 -4.04 -10.80
CA SER A 75 -3.87 -5.38 -10.93
C SER A 75 -3.12 -6.22 -11.97
N LYS A 76 -1.83 -6.43 -11.73
CA LYS A 76 -0.93 -7.16 -12.63
C LYS A 76 -0.18 -8.27 -11.91
N PHE A 77 0.16 -9.31 -12.66
CA PHE A 77 0.96 -10.44 -12.22
C PHE A 77 1.77 -11.00 -13.40
N TYR A 78 2.63 -11.98 -13.13
CA TYR A 78 3.49 -12.56 -14.14
C TYR A 78 3.02 -13.96 -14.54
N ILE A 79 2.83 -14.17 -15.85
CA ILE A 79 2.63 -15.48 -16.47
C ILE A 79 3.79 -15.69 -17.46
N ASN A 80 4.59 -16.74 -17.29
CA ASN A 80 5.73 -17.04 -18.17
C ASN A 80 6.64 -15.80 -18.38
N ASN A 81 7.01 -15.12 -17.31
CA ASN A 81 7.81 -13.89 -17.30
C ASN A 81 7.18 -12.68 -18.05
N LYS A 82 5.95 -12.78 -18.52
CA LYS A 82 5.20 -11.66 -19.09
C LYS A 82 4.29 -11.06 -18.04
N LYS A 83 4.35 -9.73 -17.89
CA LYS A 83 3.46 -8.99 -17.00
C LYS A 83 2.10 -8.81 -17.68
N ILE A 84 1.04 -9.33 -17.08
CA ILE A 84 -0.33 -9.32 -17.61
C ILE A 84 -1.26 -8.66 -16.59
N HIS A 85 -2.20 -7.87 -17.07
CA HIS A 85 -3.26 -7.30 -16.23
C HIS A 85 -4.35 -8.34 -15.98
N LEU A 86 -4.94 -8.38 -14.76
CA LEU A 86 -5.97 -9.34 -14.37
C LEU A 86 -7.11 -9.43 -15.39
N VAL A 87 -7.71 -8.29 -15.74
CA VAL A 87 -8.85 -8.24 -16.68
C VAL A 87 -8.46 -8.80 -18.05
N ASP A 88 -7.29 -8.43 -18.55
CA ASP A 88 -6.80 -8.96 -19.84
C ASP A 88 -6.61 -10.48 -19.78
N SER A 89 -6.11 -10.99 -18.63
CA SER A 89 -5.92 -12.44 -18.43
C SER A 89 -7.24 -13.19 -18.38
N LEU A 90 -8.22 -12.67 -17.63
CA LEU A 90 -9.53 -13.30 -17.50
C LEU A 90 -10.28 -13.37 -18.85
N ILE A 91 -10.25 -12.28 -19.62
CA ILE A 91 -10.87 -12.23 -20.96
C ILE A 91 -10.21 -13.23 -21.90
N ASN A 92 -8.87 -13.27 -21.93
CA ASN A 92 -8.12 -14.20 -22.79
C ASN A 92 -8.40 -15.67 -22.47
N GLN A 93 -8.86 -15.97 -21.24
CA GLN A 93 -9.26 -17.30 -20.80
C GLN A 93 -10.77 -17.58 -20.98
N GLY A 94 -11.52 -16.64 -21.56
CA GLY A 94 -12.93 -16.80 -21.88
C GLY A 94 -13.91 -16.50 -20.73
N TYR A 95 -13.43 -15.92 -19.60
CA TYR A 95 -14.31 -15.50 -18.53
C TYR A 95 -15.17 -14.29 -18.93
N ASN A 96 -16.42 -14.28 -18.49
CA ASN A 96 -17.41 -13.27 -18.87
C ASN A 96 -17.31 -12.01 -18.00
N ILE A 97 -16.43 -11.08 -18.37
CA ILE A 97 -16.25 -9.80 -17.70
C ILE A 97 -17.23 -8.78 -18.29
N GLN A 98 -18.26 -8.40 -17.52
CA GLN A 98 -19.29 -7.46 -17.94
C GLN A 98 -18.83 -6.01 -17.87
N LYS A 99 -18.10 -5.62 -16.81
CA LYS A 99 -17.63 -4.26 -16.59
C LYS A 99 -16.47 -4.20 -15.61
N VAL A 100 -15.74 -3.09 -15.65
CA VAL A 100 -14.67 -2.76 -14.70
C VAL A 100 -15.08 -1.54 -13.89
N PHE A 101 -14.90 -1.59 -12.59
CA PHE A 101 -15.02 -0.45 -11.69
C PHE A 101 -13.64 0.13 -11.40
N ALA A 102 -13.44 1.39 -11.76
CA ALA A 102 -12.15 2.06 -11.66
C ALA A 102 -12.14 3.05 -10.49
N PRO A 103 -11.19 2.90 -9.52
CA PRO A 103 -11.02 3.84 -8.43
C PRO A 103 -10.24 5.09 -8.89
N GLU A 104 -9.81 5.92 -7.95
CA GLU A 104 -8.88 7.03 -8.19
C GLU A 104 -7.69 6.57 -9.06
N HIS A 105 -7.21 7.43 -9.95
CA HIS A 105 -6.22 7.19 -11.00
C HIS A 105 -6.73 6.38 -12.21
N GLY A 106 -7.97 5.87 -12.20
CA GLY A 106 -8.56 5.18 -13.34
C GLY A 106 -8.05 3.76 -13.57
N PHE A 107 -8.67 3.06 -14.51
CA PHE A 107 -8.42 1.64 -14.76
C PHE A 107 -7.00 1.35 -15.25
N ARG A 108 -6.48 2.12 -16.21
CA ARG A 108 -5.12 1.94 -16.75
C ARG A 108 -4.08 2.86 -16.10
N GLY A 109 -4.46 3.67 -15.08
CA GLY A 109 -3.54 4.51 -14.31
C GLY A 109 -3.12 5.81 -14.99
N ASN A 110 -3.91 6.31 -15.93
CA ASN A 110 -3.56 7.48 -16.74
C ASN A 110 -4.07 8.82 -16.15
N SER A 111 -4.82 8.79 -15.03
CA SER A 111 -5.39 9.99 -14.44
C SER A 111 -4.59 10.49 -13.24
N ASP A 112 -4.52 11.82 -13.10
CA ASP A 112 -3.84 12.48 -11.99
C ASP A 112 -4.58 12.28 -10.66
N ALA A 113 -3.89 12.48 -9.54
CA ALA A 113 -4.52 12.48 -8.22
C ALA A 113 -5.58 13.59 -8.12
N GLY A 114 -6.80 13.22 -7.73
CA GLY A 114 -7.93 14.16 -7.66
C GLY A 114 -8.58 14.47 -9.01
N GLU A 115 -8.09 13.94 -10.12
CA GLU A 115 -8.69 14.13 -11.44
C GLU A 115 -10.03 13.39 -11.54
N LYS A 116 -11.03 14.03 -12.14
CA LYS A 116 -12.35 13.43 -12.35
C LYS A 116 -12.23 12.30 -13.38
N ILE A 117 -12.56 11.09 -12.94
CA ILE A 117 -12.62 9.92 -13.81
C ILE A 117 -14.07 9.79 -14.33
N ILE A 118 -14.23 9.73 -15.64
CA ILE A 118 -15.53 9.54 -16.29
C ILE A 118 -15.72 8.09 -16.73
N ASN A 119 -16.96 7.65 -16.85
CA ASN A 119 -17.29 6.36 -17.48
C ASN A 119 -16.80 6.35 -18.92
N SER A 120 -16.26 5.23 -19.34
CA SER A 120 -15.67 5.05 -20.66
C SER A 120 -15.70 3.58 -21.09
N ILE A 121 -15.14 3.30 -22.24
CA ILE A 121 -14.90 1.92 -22.72
C ILE A 121 -13.39 1.72 -22.77
N ASP A 122 -12.90 0.59 -22.26
CA ASP A 122 -11.48 0.24 -22.38
C ASP A 122 -11.12 -0.02 -23.83
N ALA A 123 -10.24 0.81 -24.40
CA ALA A 123 -9.85 0.72 -25.81
C ALA A 123 -9.23 -0.64 -26.20
N LYS A 124 -8.65 -1.35 -25.22
CA LYS A 124 -7.98 -2.64 -25.47
C LYS A 124 -8.97 -3.82 -25.52
N THR A 125 -9.97 -3.80 -24.65
CA THR A 125 -10.84 -4.95 -24.43
C THR A 125 -12.30 -4.72 -24.83
N GLY A 126 -12.70 -3.47 -25.07
CA GLY A 126 -14.09 -3.09 -25.35
C GLY A 126 -14.99 -3.09 -24.13
N ILE A 127 -14.47 -3.38 -22.92
CA ILE A 127 -15.27 -3.50 -21.71
C ILE A 127 -15.64 -2.12 -21.16
N PRO A 128 -16.89 -1.92 -20.68
CA PRO A 128 -17.30 -0.72 -20.00
C PRO A 128 -16.52 -0.48 -18.71
N ILE A 129 -16.03 0.75 -18.51
CA ILE A 129 -15.37 1.24 -17.29
C ILE A 129 -16.32 2.18 -16.58
N ILE A 130 -16.67 1.83 -15.34
CA ILE A 130 -17.47 2.65 -14.44
C ILE A 130 -16.55 3.32 -13.42
N SER A 131 -16.59 4.64 -13.35
CA SER A 131 -15.81 5.39 -12.37
C SER A 131 -16.39 5.28 -10.96
N LEU A 132 -15.55 4.97 -9.98
CA LEU A 132 -15.83 5.06 -8.54
C LEU A 132 -15.09 6.22 -7.87
N TYR A 133 -14.80 7.28 -8.63
CA TYR A 133 -14.12 8.47 -8.11
C TYR A 133 -14.78 9.77 -8.60
N GLY A 134 -14.78 10.79 -7.73
CA GLY A 134 -15.44 12.05 -8.01
C GLY A 134 -16.84 12.11 -7.44
N SER A 135 -17.86 12.32 -8.28
CA SER A 135 -19.26 12.40 -7.84
C SER A 135 -19.86 11.04 -7.46
N LYS A 136 -19.49 9.97 -8.17
CA LYS A 136 -19.89 8.59 -7.88
C LYS A 136 -18.76 7.87 -7.17
N LYS A 137 -19.00 7.34 -5.98
CA LYS A 137 -18.01 6.60 -5.18
C LYS A 137 -18.44 5.17 -4.87
N LYS A 138 -19.71 4.88 -5.03
CA LYS A 138 -20.36 3.60 -4.78
C LYS A 138 -21.00 3.09 -6.06
N PRO A 139 -20.85 1.80 -6.43
CA PRO A 139 -21.64 1.20 -7.49
C PRO A 139 -23.13 1.35 -7.20
N SER A 140 -23.93 1.82 -8.16
CA SER A 140 -25.38 1.84 -8.04
C SER A 140 -25.99 0.48 -8.42
N ASN A 141 -27.26 0.25 -8.07
CA ASN A 141 -27.96 -0.98 -8.45
C ASN A 141 -27.97 -1.17 -9.98
N ALA A 142 -28.12 -0.12 -10.75
CA ALA A 142 -28.05 -0.16 -12.22
C ALA A 142 -26.64 -0.54 -12.73
N ASP A 143 -25.58 -0.16 -12.01
CA ASP A 143 -24.22 -0.59 -12.38
C ASP A 143 -24.02 -2.09 -12.09
N LEU A 144 -24.77 -2.67 -11.17
CA LEU A 144 -24.67 -4.06 -10.74
C LEU A 144 -25.67 -5.00 -11.43
N GLU A 145 -26.51 -4.48 -12.32
CA GLU A 145 -27.42 -5.29 -13.09
C GLU A 145 -26.70 -6.40 -13.86
N ASN A 146 -27.22 -7.63 -13.74
CA ASN A 146 -26.66 -8.87 -14.30
C ASN A 146 -25.26 -9.25 -13.79
N ILE A 147 -24.78 -8.68 -12.67
CA ILE A 147 -23.53 -9.09 -12.02
C ILE A 147 -23.84 -10.12 -10.93
N GLU A 148 -23.16 -11.27 -11.00
CA GLU A 148 -23.31 -12.36 -10.05
C GLU A 148 -22.14 -12.44 -9.07
N LEU A 149 -20.97 -11.94 -9.50
CA LEU A 149 -19.76 -11.95 -8.69
C LEU A 149 -18.89 -10.73 -8.97
N MET A 150 -18.30 -10.19 -7.92
CA MET A 150 -17.33 -9.10 -8.02
C MET A 150 -15.95 -9.55 -7.54
N ILE A 151 -14.92 -9.17 -8.28
CA ILE A 151 -13.52 -9.36 -7.89
C ILE A 151 -12.94 -7.99 -7.51
N PHE A 152 -12.26 -7.90 -6.37
CA PHE A 152 -11.52 -6.72 -5.97
C PHE A 152 -10.03 -7.02 -5.98
N ASP A 153 -9.26 -6.29 -6.78
CA ASP A 153 -7.80 -6.43 -6.90
C ASP A 153 -7.15 -5.06 -7.07
N ILE A 154 -6.71 -4.46 -5.98
CA ILE A 154 -6.05 -3.15 -5.94
C ILE A 154 -4.95 -3.16 -4.89
N GLN A 155 -3.77 -2.60 -5.22
CA GLN A 155 -2.67 -2.43 -4.27
C GLN A 155 -2.90 -1.21 -3.37
N ASP A 156 -3.09 -1.43 -2.07
CA ASP A 156 -3.11 -0.39 -1.05
C ASP A 156 -1.69 -0.09 -0.51
N VAL A 157 -1.54 1.01 0.25
CA VAL A 157 -0.25 1.45 0.81
C VAL A 157 -0.19 1.45 2.34
N GLY A 158 -1.25 1.01 3.02
CA GLY A 158 -1.30 0.89 4.47
C GLY A 158 -1.47 2.21 5.22
N ALA A 159 -2.02 3.24 4.58
CA ALA A 159 -2.31 4.53 5.18
C ALA A 159 -3.80 4.87 5.04
N ARG A 160 -4.48 5.15 6.16
CA ARG A 160 -5.94 5.35 6.25
C ARG A 160 -6.50 6.31 5.20
N PHE A 161 -5.80 7.38 4.89
CA PHE A 161 -6.26 8.40 3.94
C PHE A 161 -6.00 8.05 2.47
N TYR A 162 -5.41 6.89 2.19
CA TYR A 162 -5.31 6.35 0.84
C TYR A 162 -6.65 5.74 0.44
N THR A 163 -7.31 6.31 -0.57
CA THR A 163 -8.75 6.19 -0.79
C THR A 163 -9.26 4.79 -1.19
N TYR A 164 -8.37 3.83 -1.43
CA TYR A 164 -8.77 2.48 -1.86
C TYR A 164 -9.52 1.70 -0.77
N LEU A 165 -9.26 1.99 0.52
CA LEU A 165 -10.06 1.44 1.61
C LEU A 165 -11.52 1.93 1.57
N SER A 166 -11.72 3.19 1.18
CA SER A 166 -13.06 3.76 1.05
C SER A 166 -13.77 3.22 -0.19
N THR A 167 -13.02 2.97 -1.27
CA THR A 167 -13.55 2.26 -2.45
C THR A 167 -13.96 0.84 -2.07
N LEU A 168 -13.12 0.11 -1.32
CA LEU A 168 -13.44 -1.22 -0.82
C LEU A 168 -14.74 -1.23 0.00
N HIS A 169 -14.89 -0.30 0.96
CA HIS A 169 -16.08 -0.17 1.78
C HIS A 169 -17.35 -0.03 0.91
N TYR A 170 -17.36 0.89 -0.04
CA TYR A 170 -18.52 1.11 -0.89
C TYR A 170 -18.81 -0.04 -1.85
N VAL A 171 -17.78 -0.74 -2.30
CA VAL A 171 -17.95 -1.97 -3.09
C VAL A 171 -18.56 -3.07 -2.24
N MET A 172 -18.06 -3.30 -1.02
CA MET A 172 -18.62 -4.27 -0.07
C MET A 172 -20.08 -3.95 0.26
N GLU A 173 -20.38 -2.67 0.50
CA GLU A 173 -21.74 -2.22 0.81
C GLU A 173 -22.70 -2.48 -0.36
N SER A 174 -22.28 -2.14 -1.59
CA SER A 174 -23.10 -2.41 -2.80
C SER A 174 -23.28 -3.91 -3.04
N CYS A 175 -22.25 -4.72 -2.81
CA CYS A 175 -22.35 -6.18 -2.92
C CYS A 175 -23.33 -6.75 -1.89
N ALA A 176 -23.28 -6.28 -0.64
CA ALA A 176 -24.17 -6.69 0.43
C ALA A 176 -25.64 -6.33 0.11
N GLU A 177 -25.90 -5.12 -0.35
CA GLU A 177 -27.24 -4.62 -0.72
C GLU A 177 -27.87 -5.38 -1.90
N ASN A 178 -27.04 -5.91 -2.82
CA ASN A 178 -27.49 -6.61 -4.03
C ASN A 178 -27.26 -8.13 -3.98
N ASN A 179 -26.85 -8.67 -2.81
CA ASN A 179 -26.57 -10.09 -2.61
C ASN A 179 -25.54 -10.66 -3.62
N ILE A 180 -24.52 -9.89 -3.96
CA ILE A 180 -23.43 -10.26 -4.88
C ILE A 180 -22.25 -10.79 -4.07
N ASP A 181 -21.67 -11.91 -4.48
CA ASP A 181 -20.47 -12.46 -3.87
C ASP A 181 -19.24 -11.58 -4.22
N LEU A 182 -18.37 -11.33 -3.23
CA LEU A 182 -17.12 -10.56 -3.41
C LEU A 182 -15.91 -11.44 -3.15
N ILE A 183 -14.99 -11.49 -4.11
CA ILE A 183 -13.66 -12.07 -3.95
C ILE A 183 -12.63 -10.96 -3.87
N ILE A 184 -11.80 -10.97 -2.83
CA ILE A 184 -10.64 -10.08 -2.70
C ILE A 184 -9.38 -10.88 -3.00
N LEU A 185 -8.64 -10.45 -4.01
CA LEU A 185 -7.31 -10.97 -4.30
C LEU A 185 -6.32 -10.17 -3.44
N ASP A 186 -5.92 -10.74 -2.30
CA ASP A 186 -5.16 -9.99 -1.29
C ASP A 186 -3.76 -9.61 -1.78
N ARG A 187 -3.27 -8.47 -1.26
CA ARG A 187 -1.98 -7.88 -1.59
C ARG A 187 -1.23 -7.45 -0.34
N PRO A 188 0.11 -7.54 -0.34
CA PRO A 188 0.92 -7.16 0.81
C PRO A 188 0.77 -5.66 1.12
N ASN A 189 0.77 -5.33 2.40
CA ASN A 189 0.82 -3.95 2.85
C ASN A 189 2.28 -3.50 3.03
N PRO A 190 2.78 -2.54 2.26
CA PRO A 190 4.17 -2.06 2.37
C PRO A 190 4.46 -1.28 3.67
N ASN A 191 3.44 -0.83 4.39
CA ASN A 191 3.52 -0.25 5.73
C ASN A 191 2.87 -1.15 6.79
N GLY A 192 2.80 -2.47 6.55
CA GLY A 192 2.19 -3.45 7.46
C GLY A 192 2.92 -3.65 8.78
N HIS A 193 4.20 -3.29 8.83
CA HIS A 193 5.14 -3.57 9.92
C HIS A 193 4.94 -2.71 11.19
N TYR A 194 4.03 -1.72 11.17
CA TYR A 194 3.73 -0.91 12.35
C TYR A 194 2.28 -0.42 12.36
N ILE A 195 1.85 0.01 13.54
CA ILE A 195 0.54 0.62 13.78
C ILE A 195 0.79 1.90 14.54
N ASP A 196 0.37 3.05 14.00
CA ASP A 196 0.60 4.34 14.67
C ASP A 196 -0.33 5.45 14.13
N GLY A 197 -0.37 6.53 14.91
CA GLY A 197 -1.12 7.73 14.59
C GLY A 197 -2.49 7.79 15.25
N PRO A 198 -3.13 8.98 15.24
CA PRO A 198 -4.43 9.15 15.87
C PRO A 198 -5.49 8.28 15.18
N VAL A 199 -6.33 7.65 16.01
CA VAL A 199 -7.52 6.90 15.55
C VAL A 199 -8.56 7.90 15.05
N MET A 200 -9.28 7.54 13.98
CA MET A 200 -10.33 8.35 13.38
C MET A 200 -11.52 8.51 14.34
N GLU A 201 -11.88 9.74 14.65
CA GLU A 201 -13.10 10.09 15.36
C GLU A 201 -14.26 10.28 14.36
N LYS A 202 -15.49 9.95 14.80
CA LYS A 202 -16.70 9.95 13.96
C LYS A 202 -16.92 11.29 13.23
N GLU A 203 -16.68 12.41 13.89
CA GLU A 203 -16.88 13.76 13.36
C GLU A 203 -15.86 14.15 12.28
N SER A 204 -14.80 13.37 12.13
CA SER A 204 -13.74 13.58 11.13
C SER A 204 -13.83 12.61 9.96
N MET A 205 -14.76 11.65 10.01
CA MET A 205 -14.93 10.63 8.96
C MET A 205 -15.28 11.27 7.62
N SER A 206 -14.72 10.73 6.56
CA SER A 206 -14.91 11.18 5.18
C SER A 206 -14.37 10.14 4.21
N PHE A 207 -14.42 10.41 2.91
CA PHE A 207 -13.83 9.51 1.90
C PHE A 207 -12.29 9.27 2.06
N VAL A 208 -11.58 10.16 2.76
CA VAL A 208 -10.16 9.96 3.12
C VAL A 208 -9.97 9.30 4.51
N GLY A 209 -11.00 8.63 5.02
CA GLY A 209 -10.98 7.89 6.29
C GLY A 209 -12.39 7.62 6.79
N MET A 210 -12.92 6.41 6.51
CA MET A 210 -14.31 6.04 6.81
C MET A 210 -14.47 5.31 8.14
N HIS A 211 -13.40 4.74 8.69
CA HIS A 211 -13.47 3.81 9.82
C HIS A 211 -12.64 4.28 11.01
N PRO A 212 -12.99 3.87 12.25
CA PRO A 212 -12.28 4.25 13.47
C PRO A 212 -10.95 3.50 13.61
N VAL A 213 -10.03 3.74 12.68
CA VAL A 213 -8.69 3.13 12.63
C VAL A 213 -7.60 4.20 12.71
N PRO A 214 -6.37 3.86 13.15
CA PRO A 214 -5.24 4.79 13.15
C PRO A 214 -4.77 5.14 11.75
N VAL A 215 -3.88 6.11 11.63
CA VAL A 215 -3.29 6.52 10.34
C VAL A 215 -2.62 5.35 9.65
N VAL A 216 -1.81 4.57 10.37
CA VAL A 216 -1.22 3.32 9.89
C VAL A 216 -1.84 2.19 10.67
N TYR A 217 -2.57 1.32 10.00
CA TYR A 217 -3.43 0.30 10.62
C TYR A 217 -2.81 -1.11 10.60
N GLY A 218 -1.72 -1.34 9.85
CA GLY A 218 -0.92 -2.56 9.91
C GLY A 218 -1.64 -3.83 9.42
N MET A 219 -2.55 -3.75 8.46
CA MET A 219 -3.32 -4.87 7.91
C MET A 219 -3.21 -4.90 6.39
N THR A 220 -3.38 -6.07 5.77
CA THR A 220 -3.60 -6.18 4.32
C THR A 220 -5.00 -5.70 3.97
N ILE A 221 -5.28 -5.51 2.68
CA ILE A 221 -6.62 -5.09 2.24
C ILE A 221 -7.66 -6.20 2.46
N GLY A 222 -7.25 -7.47 2.38
CA GLY A 222 -8.10 -8.64 2.70
C GLY A 222 -8.45 -8.69 4.19
N GLU A 223 -7.48 -8.56 5.08
CA GLU A 223 -7.70 -8.47 6.52
C GLU A 223 -8.61 -7.29 6.89
N TYR A 224 -8.42 -6.15 6.24
CA TYR A 224 -9.23 -4.95 6.47
C TYR A 224 -10.69 -5.16 6.04
N ALA A 225 -10.93 -5.88 4.94
CA ALA A 225 -12.27 -6.25 4.52
C ALA A 225 -12.98 -7.17 5.52
N LEU A 226 -12.26 -8.15 6.08
CA LEU A 226 -12.79 -8.98 7.16
C LEU A 226 -13.19 -8.13 8.37
N MET A 227 -12.38 -7.12 8.72
CA MET A 227 -12.68 -6.20 9.82
C MET A 227 -13.91 -5.32 9.52
N ILE A 228 -14.07 -4.79 8.29
CA ILE A 228 -15.30 -4.05 7.88
C ILE A 228 -16.53 -4.91 8.15
N ASN A 229 -16.53 -6.16 7.71
CA ASN A 229 -17.61 -7.10 7.97
C ASN A 229 -17.77 -7.41 9.45
N GLY A 230 -16.68 -7.77 10.14
CA GLY A 230 -16.70 -8.21 11.52
C GLY A 230 -17.21 -7.16 12.49
N GLU A 231 -16.79 -5.92 12.31
CA GLU A 231 -17.17 -4.79 13.17
C GLU A 231 -18.51 -4.11 12.75
N ASN A 232 -19.24 -4.69 11.78
CA ASN A 232 -20.53 -4.17 11.29
C ASN A 232 -20.46 -2.72 10.75
N TRP A 233 -19.40 -2.39 10.00
CA TRP A 233 -19.21 -1.03 9.51
C TRP A 233 -19.99 -0.71 8.22
N LEU A 234 -20.57 -1.72 7.55
CA LEU A 234 -21.45 -1.50 6.44
C LEU A 234 -22.80 -0.93 6.90
N ASN A 235 -23.50 -0.25 5.99
CA ASN A 235 -24.79 0.39 6.28
C ASN A 235 -25.79 -0.63 6.87
N ASN A 236 -26.54 -0.21 7.88
CA ASN A 236 -27.50 -1.06 8.61
C ASN A 236 -26.92 -2.39 9.16
N GLY A 237 -25.61 -2.49 9.37
CA GLY A 237 -24.93 -3.69 9.86
C GLY A 237 -24.99 -4.88 8.91
N GLN A 238 -25.25 -4.64 7.64
CA GLN A 238 -25.25 -5.68 6.60
C GLN A 238 -23.89 -6.37 6.52
N LYS A 239 -23.87 -7.60 5.99
CA LYS A 239 -22.67 -8.38 5.75
C LYS A 239 -22.49 -8.64 4.28
N CYS A 240 -21.31 -8.36 3.76
CA CYS A 240 -20.94 -8.77 2.42
C CYS A 240 -20.52 -10.26 2.41
N LYS A 241 -21.01 -11.04 1.46
CA LYS A 241 -20.51 -12.40 1.23
C LYS A 241 -19.10 -12.31 0.65
N LEU A 242 -18.09 -12.47 1.52
CA LEU A 242 -16.70 -12.15 1.25
C LEU A 242 -15.83 -13.41 1.24
N LYS A 243 -15.00 -13.58 0.21
CA LYS A 243 -13.89 -14.54 0.15
C LYS A 243 -12.58 -13.79 -0.07
N VAL A 244 -11.60 -14.02 0.80
CA VAL A 244 -10.23 -13.51 0.62
C VAL A 244 -9.37 -14.61 0.02
N ILE A 245 -8.69 -14.34 -1.09
CA ILE A 245 -7.62 -15.19 -1.63
C ILE A 245 -6.30 -14.69 -1.02
N GLU A 246 -5.85 -15.46 -0.05
CA GLU A 246 -4.75 -15.10 0.83
C GLU A 246 -3.39 -15.07 0.13
N LEU A 247 -2.44 -14.33 0.70
CA LEU A 247 -1.03 -14.37 0.34
C LEU A 247 -0.38 -15.69 0.77
N SER A 248 0.71 -16.11 0.12
CA SER A 248 1.60 -17.13 0.66
C SER A 248 2.98 -16.52 0.92
N ASN A 249 3.63 -16.96 2.01
CA ASN A 249 4.96 -16.51 2.41
C ASN A 249 5.02 -14.98 2.65
N TYR A 250 3.96 -14.40 3.14
CA TYR A 250 3.92 -12.99 3.51
C TYR A 250 4.52 -12.80 4.91
N ASP A 251 5.56 -11.97 4.98
CA ASP A 251 6.12 -11.47 6.24
C ASP A 251 5.67 -10.04 6.45
N ARG A 252 4.83 -9.81 7.44
CA ARG A 252 4.31 -8.48 7.78
C ARG A 252 5.41 -7.49 8.14
N MET A 253 6.51 -7.97 8.73
CA MET A 253 7.66 -7.16 9.13
C MET A 253 8.62 -6.93 7.97
N GLY A 254 8.46 -7.66 6.87
CA GLY A 254 9.28 -7.57 5.68
C GLY A 254 9.10 -6.25 4.91
N LYS A 255 10.17 -5.79 4.26
CA LYS A 255 10.09 -4.69 3.31
C LYS A 255 9.62 -5.21 1.97
N TYR A 256 8.48 -4.71 1.50
CA TYR A 256 7.91 -5.11 0.23
C TYR A 256 8.06 -4.02 -0.84
N ILE A 257 8.79 -4.32 -1.90
CA ILE A 257 8.93 -3.44 -3.06
C ILE A 257 7.78 -3.76 -4.02
N LEU A 258 6.88 -2.80 -4.22
CA LEU A 258 5.75 -2.97 -5.11
C LEU A 258 6.22 -3.10 -6.57
N PRO A 259 5.72 -4.09 -7.34
CA PRO A 259 6.07 -4.26 -8.75
C PRO A 259 5.49 -3.16 -9.66
N GLU A 260 4.45 -2.48 -9.18
CA GLU A 260 3.82 -1.32 -9.80
C GLU A 260 3.72 -0.16 -8.80
N LYS A 261 3.89 1.06 -9.26
CA LYS A 261 3.64 2.26 -8.45
C LYS A 261 2.16 2.32 -8.08
N PRO A 262 1.78 2.42 -6.80
CA PRO A 262 0.36 2.44 -6.42
C PRO A 262 -0.33 3.75 -6.85
N SER A 263 0.45 4.81 -7.05
CA SER A 263 0.01 6.13 -7.53
C SER A 263 1.14 6.79 -8.33
N PRO A 264 0.82 7.67 -9.30
CA PRO A 264 1.83 8.50 -9.96
C PRO A 264 2.72 9.30 -9.00
N ASN A 265 2.19 9.61 -7.80
CA ASN A 265 2.90 10.39 -6.78
C ASN A 265 3.57 9.54 -5.68
N LEU A 266 3.56 8.22 -5.78
CA LEU A 266 4.28 7.31 -4.88
C LEU A 266 5.23 6.42 -5.71
N PRO A 267 6.35 6.98 -6.21
CA PRO A 267 7.16 6.34 -7.23
C PRO A 267 7.99 5.14 -6.74
N ASN A 268 8.21 5.01 -5.42
CA ASN A 268 9.09 3.99 -4.85
C ASN A 268 8.77 3.69 -3.38
N LEU A 269 9.41 2.67 -2.82
CA LEU A 269 9.24 2.26 -1.41
C LEU A 269 9.51 3.40 -0.42
N LYS A 270 10.49 4.28 -0.69
CA LYS A 270 10.79 5.42 0.19
C LYS A 270 9.61 6.38 0.29
N SER A 271 9.04 6.77 -0.84
CA SER A 271 7.86 7.65 -0.87
C SER A 271 6.65 7.01 -0.19
N ILE A 272 6.44 5.70 -0.37
CA ILE A 272 5.35 4.95 0.27
C ILE A 272 5.54 4.90 1.79
N ASN A 273 6.76 4.66 2.27
CA ASN A 273 7.05 4.62 3.70
C ASN A 273 6.96 6.00 4.37
N LEU A 274 7.34 7.08 3.68
CA LEU A 274 7.21 8.44 4.18
C LEU A 274 5.77 9.00 4.08
N TYR A 275 4.95 8.45 3.19
CA TYR A 275 3.60 8.93 2.88
C TYR A 275 2.70 9.10 4.12
N PRO A 276 2.60 8.15 5.08
CA PRO A 276 1.79 8.33 6.28
C PRO A 276 2.15 9.58 7.08
N SER A 277 3.44 9.91 7.17
CA SER A 277 3.93 11.09 7.91
C SER A 277 3.80 12.40 7.12
N LEU A 278 3.86 12.35 5.79
CA LEU A 278 3.90 13.54 4.95
C LEU A 278 2.55 13.94 4.35
N CYS A 279 1.58 13.03 4.28
CA CYS A 279 0.28 13.32 3.68
C CYS A 279 -0.48 14.44 4.42
N PHE A 280 -0.22 14.67 5.71
CA PHE A 280 -0.79 15.80 6.46
C PHE A 280 -0.52 17.16 5.79
N PHE A 281 0.60 17.29 5.09
CA PHE A 281 0.95 18.51 4.36
C PHE A 281 0.03 18.84 3.18
N GLU A 282 -0.76 17.90 2.72
CA GLU A 282 -1.78 18.15 1.69
C GLU A 282 -2.80 19.22 2.17
N GLN A 283 -3.03 19.27 3.48
CA GLN A 283 -3.91 20.25 4.14
C GLN A 283 -3.12 21.39 4.80
N THR A 284 -1.96 21.74 4.24
CA THR A 284 -1.12 22.89 4.64
C THR A 284 -0.61 23.64 3.41
N PRO A 285 0.03 24.82 3.56
CA PRO A 285 0.66 25.54 2.45
C PRO A 285 2.05 24.98 2.06
N VAL A 286 2.43 23.78 2.47
CA VAL A 286 3.73 23.19 2.15
C VAL A 286 3.58 22.19 1.00
N SER A 287 4.53 22.19 0.06
CA SER A 287 4.64 21.16 -0.99
C SER A 287 5.28 19.90 -0.45
N VAL A 288 4.80 18.73 -0.89
CA VAL A 288 5.40 17.41 -0.66
C VAL A 288 6.14 16.87 -1.89
N GLY A 289 6.59 17.78 -2.75
CA GLY A 289 7.36 17.43 -3.95
C GLY A 289 6.54 16.92 -5.12
N ARG A 290 5.20 17.03 -5.12
CA ARG A 290 4.41 16.79 -6.33
C ARG A 290 4.88 17.75 -7.44
N GLY A 291 4.94 17.28 -8.68
CA GLY A 291 5.54 18.03 -9.78
C GLY A 291 7.07 17.98 -9.82
N THR A 292 7.68 17.03 -9.10
CA THR A 292 9.11 16.71 -9.16
C THR A 292 9.30 15.19 -9.29
N LEU A 293 10.52 14.71 -9.47
CA LEU A 293 10.85 13.28 -9.42
C LEU A 293 10.97 12.73 -7.98
N ASN A 294 10.68 13.56 -6.96
CA ASN A 294 10.87 13.24 -5.54
C ASN A 294 9.58 13.39 -4.71
N GLN A 295 8.45 12.99 -5.29
CA GLN A 295 7.16 13.06 -4.64
C GLN A 295 7.20 12.31 -3.29
N PHE A 296 6.68 12.96 -2.23
CA PHE A 296 6.71 12.46 -0.85
C PHE A 296 8.11 12.07 -0.33
N GLN A 297 9.16 12.67 -0.91
CA GLN A 297 10.56 12.51 -0.47
C GLN A 297 11.25 13.86 -0.25
N VAL A 298 10.54 14.95 -0.51
CA VAL A 298 10.95 16.33 -0.21
C VAL A 298 9.75 17.11 0.29
N ILE A 299 9.99 18.08 1.16
CA ILE A 299 8.98 19.04 1.62
C ILE A 299 9.54 20.44 1.55
N GLY A 300 8.71 21.44 1.25
CA GLY A 300 9.15 22.82 1.22
C GLY A 300 8.17 23.81 0.63
N LYS A 301 8.56 25.07 0.64
CA LYS A 301 7.82 26.19 0.02
C LYS A 301 8.79 27.33 -0.34
N PRO A 302 8.42 28.28 -1.20
CA PRO A 302 9.34 29.31 -1.69
C PRO A 302 10.03 30.13 -0.57
N ASN A 303 9.32 30.46 0.47
CA ASN A 303 9.79 31.37 1.52
C ASN A 303 10.17 30.66 2.83
N TRP A 304 10.62 29.40 2.79
CA TRP A 304 11.17 28.75 3.97
C TRP A 304 12.59 29.21 4.27
N ASN A 305 12.81 29.71 5.48
CA ASN A 305 14.12 30.14 5.95
C ASN A 305 14.97 28.91 6.33
N LYS A 306 16.31 29.01 6.15
CA LYS A 306 17.31 28.01 6.57
C LYS A 306 17.11 26.62 5.96
N SER A 307 17.05 26.56 4.64
CA SER A 307 17.05 25.31 3.89
C SER A 307 18.37 25.13 3.16
N ASN A 308 18.90 23.91 3.18
CA ASN A 308 20.06 23.50 2.40
C ASN A 308 19.68 22.72 1.13
N TYR A 309 18.39 22.64 0.82
CA TYR A 309 17.87 21.92 -0.33
C TYR A 309 16.82 22.75 -1.06
N GLN A 310 16.91 22.75 -2.38
CA GLN A 310 15.96 23.43 -3.25
C GLN A 310 15.36 22.48 -4.27
N PHE A 311 14.09 22.70 -4.62
CA PHE A 311 13.40 22.01 -5.70
C PHE A 311 12.39 22.94 -6.37
N LYS A 312 12.06 22.66 -7.62
CA LYS A 312 11.11 23.45 -8.41
C LYS A 312 10.03 22.53 -8.95
N PRO A 313 8.79 22.59 -8.43
CA PRO A 313 7.67 21.85 -9.01
C PRO A 313 7.36 22.36 -10.41
N ILE A 314 7.09 21.43 -11.33
CA ILE A 314 6.62 21.72 -12.69
C ILE A 314 5.39 20.87 -13.00
N SER A 315 4.57 21.28 -13.94
CA SER A 315 3.50 20.45 -14.45
C SER A 315 4.06 19.16 -15.07
N MET A 316 3.55 18.02 -14.65
CA MET A 316 3.97 16.70 -15.13
C MET A 316 2.87 15.67 -14.93
N PRO A 317 2.92 14.49 -15.60
CA PRO A 317 1.97 13.41 -15.33
C PRO A 317 1.92 13.05 -13.83
N GLY A 318 0.71 12.95 -13.27
CA GLY A 318 0.48 12.75 -11.84
C GLY A 318 0.37 14.06 -11.04
N ALA A 319 0.76 15.20 -11.61
CA ALA A 319 0.69 16.52 -10.96
C ALA A 319 0.60 17.64 -12.01
N LYS A 320 -0.54 17.78 -12.70
CA LYS A 320 -0.75 18.80 -13.73
C LYS A 320 -0.65 20.23 -13.19
N SER A 321 -1.05 20.45 -11.95
CA SER A 321 -1.02 21.76 -11.28
C SER A 321 -0.48 21.61 -9.86
N PRO A 322 0.84 21.35 -9.68
CA PRO A 322 1.43 21.18 -8.36
C PRO A 322 1.47 22.49 -7.56
N LYS A 323 1.45 22.39 -6.22
CA LYS A 323 1.70 23.56 -5.37
C LYS A 323 3.02 24.21 -5.75
N PHE A 324 3.04 25.54 -5.89
CA PHE A 324 4.22 26.34 -6.25
C PHE A 324 4.82 25.97 -7.63
N GLU A 325 3.96 25.65 -8.57
CA GLU A 325 4.39 25.41 -9.95
C GLU A 325 5.29 26.54 -10.45
N ASN A 326 6.41 26.15 -11.08
CA ASN A 326 7.45 27.04 -11.61
C ASN A 326 8.15 27.96 -10.58
N GLN A 327 7.93 27.76 -9.27
CA GLN A 327 8.60 28.51 -8.22
C GLN A 327 9.68 27.65 -7.53
N THR A 328 10.84 28.25 -7.22
CA THR A 328 11.85 27.56 -6.42
C THR A 328 11.40 27.48 -4.97
N CYS A 329 11.25 26.26 -4.45
CA CYS A 329 10.95 25.98 -3.07
C CYS A 329 12.23 25.68 -2.30
N ASN A 330 12.38 26.29 -1.13
CA ASN A 330 13.36 25.92 -0.12
C ASN A 330 12.77 24.84 0.77
N GLY A 331 13.55 23.80 1.11
CA GLY A 331 12.94 22.68 1.81
C GLY A 331 13.93 21.69 2.40
N ILE A 332 13.42 20.51 2.68
CA ILE A 332 14.15 19.39 3.28
C ILE A 332 14.11 18.22 2.32
N ASN A 333 15.27 17.60 2.09
CA ASN A 333 15.40 16.36 1.35
C ASN A 333 15.32 15.17 2.31
N LEU A 334 14.35 14.29 2.09
CA LEU A 334 14.07 13.12 2.92
C LEU A 334 14.44 11.79 2.25
N LYS A 335 15.10 11.82 1.11
CA LYS A 335 15.50 10.60 0.38
C LYS A 335 16.36 9.66 1.22
N ASN A 336 17.24 10.24 2.05
CA ASN A 336 18.18 9.50 2.89
C ASN A 336 17.67 9.25 4.32
N GLU A 337 16.40 9.62 4.62
CA GLU A 337 15.81 9.27 5.91
C GLU A 337 15.80 7.76 6.13
N LYS A 338 15.96 7.35 7.39
CA LYS A 338 15.82 5.93 7.74
C LYS A 338 14.42 5.43 7.37
N TYR A 339 14.29 4.13 7.13
CA TYR A 339 12.99 3.50 6.96
C TYR A 339 12.20 3.63 8.26
N LEU A 340 11.01 4.24 8.17
CA LEU A 340 10.19 4.52 9.34
C LEU A 340 9.46 3.25 9.78
N SER A 341 9.49 3.00 11.08
CA SER A 341 8.69 1.99 11.79
C SER A 341 7.67 2.60 12.76
N GLU A 342 7.43 3.91 12.61
CA GLU A 342 6.43 4.69 13.35
C GLU A 342 6.04 5.93 12.54
N LEU A 343 4.89 6.52 12.85
CA LEU A 343 4.47 7.80 12.27
C LEU A 343 5.36 8.92 12.84
N SER A 344 5.98 9.73 12.00
CA SER A 344 6.74 10.90 12.45
C SER A 344 5.97 12.20 12.23
N LEU A 345 5.80 12.96 13.29
CA LEU A 345 5.25 14.33 13.26
C LEU A 345 6.33 15.41 13.23
N LYS A 346 7.63 15.02 13.31
CA LYS A 346 8.74 16.00 13.40
C LYS A 346 8.68 17.03 12.29
N TRP A 347 8.40 16.60 11.06
CA TRP A 347 8.36 17.49 9.91
C TRP A 347 7.14 18.42 9.91
N LEU A 348 5.98 17.89 10.33
CA LEU A 348 4.75 18.68 10.44
C LEU A 348 4.89 19.78 11.51
N ILE A 349 5.43 19.42 12.67
CA ILE A 349 5.73 20.36 13.77
C ILE A 349 6.75 21.40 13.31
N GLN A 350 7.84 20.97 12.64
CA GLN A 350 8.85 21.87 12.09
C GLN A 350 8.24 22.81 11.02
N GLY A 351 7.38 22.26 10.15
CA GLY A 351 6.67 23.05 9.15
C GLY A 351 5.81 24.13 9.76
N TYR A 352 5.06 23.82 10.82
CA TYR A 352 4.27 24.77 11.57
C TYR A 352 5.15 25.81 12.26
N LYS A 353 6.25 25.41 12.91
CA LYS A 353 7.19 26.34 13.57
C LYS A 353 7.82 27.33 12.58
N ASN A 354 8.13 26.90 11.37
CA ASN A 354 8.74 27.72 10.32
C ASN A 354 7.73 28.59 9.56
N GLU A 355 6.42 28.39 9.78
CA GLU A 355 5.40 29.18 9.10
C GLU A 355 5.27 30.57 9.72
N LYS A 356 5.31 31.63 8.88
CA LYS A 356 5.11 33.00 9.32
C LYS A 356 3.65 33.29 9.70
N ASN A 357 2.72 32.81 8.89
CA ASN A 357 1.29 32.95 9.14
C ASN A 357 0.71 31.67 9.73
N LYS A 358 0.86 31.49 11.03
CA LYS A 358 0.46 30.28 11.75
C LYS A 358 -1.04 30.00 11.68
N GLU A 359 -1.89 31.03 11.62
CA GLU A 359 -3.32 30.90 11.54
C GLU A 359 -3.79 30.22 10.23
N LYS A 360 -3.03 30.42 9.14
CA LYS A 360 -3.33 29.85 7.82
C LYS A 360 -2.56 28.55 7.54
N PHE A 361 -1.82 28.02 8.50
CA PHE A 361 -1.03 26.79 8.25
C PHE A 361 -1.92 25.57 8.06
N PHE A 362 -2.87 25.35 8.96
CA PHE A 362 -3.80 24.23 8.84
C PHE A 362 -5.06 24.69 8.09
N LYS A 363 -5.37 24.00 6.99
CA LYS A 363 -6.63 24.23 6.25
C LYS A 363 -7.79 23.56 6.99
N SER A 364 -9.03 23.98 6.72
CA SER A 364 -10.23 23.44 7.36
C SER A 364 -10.41 21.92 7.25
N GLY A 365 -9.87 21.29 6.19
CA GLY A 365 -9.90 19.85 5.99
C GLY A 365 -8.82 19.06 6.74
N PHE A 366 -7.92 19.70 7.49
CA PHE A 366 -6.82 19.02 8.17
C PHE A 366 -7.29 17.89 9.11
N HIS A 367 -8.36 18.13 9.86
CA HIS A 367 -8.94 17.14 10.78
C HIS A 367 -9.36 15.83 10.08
N LYS A 368 -9.71 15.87 8.78
CA LYS A 368 -10.10 14.68 8.00
C LYS A 368 -8.89 13.75 7.77
N LEU A 369 -7.70 14.32 7.54
CA LEU A 369 -6.46 13.56 7.45
C LEU A 369 -5.97 13.11 8.83
N ALA A 370 -5.98 14.03 9.80
CA ALA A 370 -5.57 13.74 11.18
C ALA A 370 -6.47 12.70 11.85
N GLY A 371 -7.76 12.64 11.49
CA GLY A 371 -8.77 11.79 12.11
C GLY A 371 -9.42 12.42 13.33
N ASN A 372 -8.96 13.58 13.76
CA ASN A 372 -9.54 14.36 14.86
C ASN A 372 -9.09 15.83 14.80
N LYS A 373 -9.70 16.67 15.65
CA LYS A 373 -9.33 18.09 15.81
C LYS A 373 -8.24 18.31 16.88
N LYS A 374 -7.83 17.25 17.61
CA LYS A 374 -6.87 17.36 18.73
C LYS A 374 -5.46 17.60 18.23
N LEU A 375 -5.03 16.90 17.16
CA LEU A 375 -3.67 16.99 16.62
C LEU A 375 -3.30 18.43 16.24
N GLU A 376 -4.20 19.15 15.55
CA GLU A 376 -3.98 20.55 15.21
C GLU A 376 -3.79 21.42 16.45
N LYS A 377 -4.67 21.27 17.45
CA LYS A 377 -4.59 22.03 18.72
C LYS A 377 -3.29 21.75 19.46
N GLN A 378 -2.89 20.49 19.56
CA GLN A 378 -1.65 20.09 20.24
C GLN A 378 -0.41 20.72 19.59
N ILE A 379 -0.34 20.73 18.24
CA ILE A 379 0.78 21.37 17.52
C ILE A 379 0.74 22.87 17.72
N LYS A 380 -0.43 23.53 17.65
CA LYS A 380 -0.59 24.98 17.90
C LYS A 380 -0.18 25.36 19.32
N ASN A 381 -0.44 24.51 20.30
CA ASN A 381 -0.05 24.72 21.69
C ASN A 381 1.43 24.39 21.97
N GLY A 382 2.19 23.98 20.94
CA GLY A 382 3.63 23.76 21.05
C GLY A 382 4.05 22.44 21.68
N LEU A 383 3.13 21.45 21.81
CA LEU A 383 3.48 20.13 22.33
C LEU A 383 4.55 19.46 21.45
N SER A 384 5.45 18.74 22.10
CA SER A 384 6.45 17.90 21.44
C SER A 384 5.83 16.65 20.81
N GLU A 385 6.53 16.05 19.85
CA GLU A 385 6.08 14.79 19.21
C GLU A 385 5.79 13.67 20.23
N PRO A 386 6.66 13.40 21.25
CA PRO A 386 6.37 12.39 22.27
C PRO A 386 5.10 12.68 23.09
N GLU A 387 4.86 13.94 23.47
CA GLU A 387 3.65 14.33 24.19
C GLU A 387 2.40 14.12 23.36
N ILE A 388 2.45 14.47 22.08
CA ILE A 388 1.35 14.25 21.15
C ILE A 388 1.08 12.75 21.01
N LYS A 389 2.13 11.93 20.75
CA LYS A 389 2.00 10.48 20.58
C LYS A 389 1.42 9.79 21.82
N LYS A 390 1.76 10.25 23.02
CA LYS A 390 1.19 9.73 24.27
C LYS A 390 -0.34 9.82 24.29
N SER A 391 -0.92 10.85 23.64
CA SER A 391 -2.36 11.10 23.68
C SER A 391 -3.21 10.09 22.92
N TRP A 392 -2.63 9.24 22.07
CA TRP A 392 -3.38 8.23 21.30
C TRP A 392 -3.02 6.77 21.66
N VAL A 393 -2.16 6.55 22.65
CA VAL A 393 -1.70 5.20 23.05
C VAL A 393 -2.87 4.29 23.43
N ASP A 394 -3.81 4.77 24.23
CA ASP A 394 -4.97 3.99 24.69
C ASP A 394 -5.87 3.59 23.52
N ASP A 395 -6.09 4.50 22.56
CA ASP A 395 -6.90 4.21 21.38
C ASP A 395 -6.20 3.24 20.44
N LEU A 396 -4.87 3.34 20.30
CA LEU A 396 -4.08 2.33 19.59
C LEU A 396 -4.17 0.95 20.23
N ASN A 397 -4.13 0.86 21.56
CA ASN A 397 -4.25 -0.40 22.28
C ASN A 397 -5.65 -1.03 22.12
N LYS A 398 -6.72 -0.21 22.10
CA LYS A 398 -8.07 -0.68 21.76
C LYS A 398 -8.14 -1.20 20.32
N PHE A 399 -7.59 -0.44 19.38
CA PHE A 399 -7.56 -0.83 17.97
C PHE A 399 -6.77 -2.14 17.75
N LYS A 400 -5.62 -2.31 18.38
CA LYS A 400 -4.82 -3.55 18.29
C LYS A 400 -5.64 -4.77 18.68
N LYS A 401 -6.43 -4.71 19.77
CA LYS A 401 -7.32 -5.80 20.21
C LYS A 401 -8.44 -6.11 19.20
N ILE A 402 -8.98 -5.07 18.53
CA ILE A 402 -9.96 -5.26 17.46
C ILE A 402 -9.31 -5.93 16.26
N ARG A 403 -8.17 -5.39 15.83
CA ARG A 403 -7.39 -5.85 14.68
C ARG A 403 -7.02 -7.34 14.78
N GLU A 404 -6.56 -7.79 15.94
CA GLU A 404 -6.13 -9.18 16.18
C GLU A 404 -7.17 -10.23 15.78
N LYS A 405 -8.46 -9.92 15.84
CA LYS A 405 -9.56 -10.83 15.44
C LYS A 405 -9.60 -11.11 13.93
N TYR A 406 -8.97 -10.26 13.13
CA TYR A 406 -9.10 -10.26 11.67
C TYR A 406 -7.78 -10.51 10.95
N LEU A 407 -6.70 -10.78 11.69
CA LEU A 407 -5.41 -11.12 11.09
C LEU A 407 -5.46 -12.52 10.48
N ILE A 408 -5.01 -12.62 9.25
CA ILE A 408 -4.81 -13.88 8.53
C ILE A 408 -3.34 -14.29 8.60
N TYR A 409 -2.45 -13.29 8.64
CA TYR A 409 -1.00 -13.50 8.59
C TYR A 409 -0.35 -13.12 9.92
N ASN A 410 0.71 -13.84 10.27
CA ASN A 410 1.52 -13.60 11.47
C ASN A 410 2.40 -12.34 11.36
#